data_efd3269fc54e3057cf88f53ba46e644e
#
_entry.id   efd3269fc54e3057cf88f53ba46e644e
#
_cell.length_a   1.000
_cell.length_b   1.000
_cell.length_c   1.000
_cell.angle_alpha   90.00
_cell.angle_beta   90.00
_cell.angle_gamma   90.00
#
_symmetry.space_group_name_H-M   'P 1'
#
loop_
_entity.id
_entity.type
_entity.pdbx_description
1 polymer ?
#
loop_
_entity_poly.entity_id
_entity_poly.type
_entity_poly.pdbx_seq_one_letter_code
_entity_poly.pdbx_strand_id
1 'polypeptide(L)'
;MVSLVELLKEIQNSPKAIFLAGPAGSGKSTFIKNNIPNLKVINVDDTYEELLKQAGLDKPQSTFTSNELSQSSKLMSRARKETTAKLQSAQEEGESIIIDGTGGASNPILKKKTQLEDLGYDTMMIMIYVSPLVSLERNRSRGKAGGRSLRPSIIVRTWEKVNKNIDAFQNMFGDNFILVNNDPEGADKTYNEKEIQNYFDQVTAAREYSDEEIAKKESEQKELESSIKQLLSDLPEFTPQSQIKSKINGFLN
;
A
#
# COMPACT_ATOMS: atom_id res chain seq x y z
N MET A 1 1.42 36.19 25.92
CA MET A 1 0.12 35.97 25.27
C MET A 1 0.41 35.87 23.77
N VAL A 2 0.26 34.71 23.20
CA VAL A 2 0.40 34.51 21.73
C VAL A 2 -0.76 35.26 21.08
N SER A 3 -0.49 36.05 20.06
CA SER A 3 -1.56 36.80 19.38
C SER A 3 -2.42 35.85 18.52
N LEU A 4 -3.69 36.17 18.31
CA LEU A 4 -4.59 35.40 17.44
C LEU A 4 -3.98 35.25 16.03
N VAL A 5 -3.23 36.24 15.54
CA VAL A 5 -2.56 36.23 14.24
C VAL A 5 -1.38 35.25 14.23
N GLU A 6 -0.63 35.13 15.34
CA GLU A 6 0.44 34.12 15.48
C GLU A 6 -0.15 32.71 15.55
N LEU A 7 -1.24 32.53 16.31
CA LEU A 7 -1.95 31.25 16.39
C LEU A 7 -2.51 30.83 15.03
N LEU A 8 -3.10 31.77 14.28
CA LEU A 8 -3.62 31.52 12.93
C LEU A 8 -2.49 31.21 11.93
N LYS A 9 -1.31 31.81 12.07
CA LYS A 9 -0.12 31.48 11.27
C LYS A 9 0.45 30.08 11.61
N GLU A 10 0.45 29.70 12.87
CA GLU A 10 0.83 28.35 13.30
C GLU A 10 -0.13 27.30 12.75
N ILE A 11 -1.44 27.55 12.77
CA ILE A 11 -2.45 26.64 12.18
C ILE A 11 -2.31 26.54 10.66
N GLN A 12 -1.97 27.64 9.96
CA GLN A 12 -1.75 27.64 8.51
C GLN A 12 -0.44 26.96 8.09
N ASN A 13 0.52 26.78 9.00
CA ASN A 13 1.83 26.20 8.73
C ASN A 13 2.04 24.81 9.34
N SER A 14 0.98 24.14 9.84
CA SER A 14 1.11 22.79 10.35
C SER A 14 1.63 21.85 9.26
N PRO A 15 2.66 21.02 9.55
CA PRO A 15 3.17 20.08 8.59
C PRO A 15 2.10 19.03 8.24
N LYS A 16 2.12 18.56 7.01
CA LYS A 16 1.11 17.62 6.48
C LYS A 16 1.67 16.21 6.38
N ALA A 17 0.91 15.22 6.82
CA ALA A 17 1.25 13.82 6.67
C ALA A 17 0.17 13.09 5.85
N ILE A 18 0.51 12.71 4.63
CA ILE A 18 -0.37 11.95 3.75
C ILE A 18 -0.04 10.47 3.87
N PHE A 19 -0.97 9.69 4.40
CA PHE A 19 -0.91 8.24 4.36
C PHE A 19 -1.38 7.77 2.99
N LEU A 20 -0.52 7.04 2.28
CA LEU A 20 -0.86 6.45 1.00
C LEU A 20 -1.00 4.94 1.17
N ALA A 21 -2.14 4.40 0.80
CA ALA A 21 -2.45 2.98 0.88
C ALA A 21 -2.91 2.41 -0.47
N GLY A 22 -2.75 1.11 -0.62
CA GLY A 22 -3.20 0.39 -1.81
C GLY A 22 -2.38 -0.88 -2.04
N PRO A 23 -2.96 -1.93 -2.64
CA PRO A 23 -2.27 -3.18 -2.91
C PRO A 23 -1.11 -3.00 -3.89
N ALA A 24 -0.29 -4.05 -4.03
CA ALA A 24 0.73 -4.06 -5.06
C ALA A 24 0.08 -3.91 -6.45
N GLY A 25 0.68 -3.12 -7.33
CA GLY A 25 0.10 -2.83 -8.65
C GLY A 25 -1.02 -1.78 -8.66
N SER A 26 -1.40 -1.20 -7.52
CA SER A 26 -2.44 -0.16 -7.48
C SER A 26 -2.04 1.16 -8.14
N GLY A 27 -0.74 1.39 -8.38
CA GLY A 27 -0.25 2.60 -9.05
C GLY A 27 0.09 3.75 -8.12
N LYS A 28 0.32 3.50 -6.82
CA LYS A 28 0.70 4.51 -5.83
C LYS A 28 1.82 5.44 -6.27
N SER A 29 2.95 4.89 -6.72
CA SER A 29 4.12 5.69 -7.14
C SER A 29 3.80 6.61 -8.32
N THR A 30 3.00 6.15 -9.27
CA THR A 30 2.52 6.97 -10.40
C THR A 30 1.60 8.07 -9.90
N PHE A 31 0.72 7.74 -8.95
CA PHE A 31 -0.19 8.72 -8.34
C PHE A 31 0.57 9.85 -7.62
N ILE A 32 1.57 9.49 -6.80
CA ILE A 32 2.45 10.48 -6.13
C ILE A 32 3.07 11.41 -7.17
N LYS A 33 3.73 10.83 -8.17
CA LYS A 33 4.43 11.59 -9.21
C LYS A 33 3.53 12.59 -9.93
N ASN A 34 2.28 12.22 -10.17
CA ASN A 34 1.36 13.05 -10.94
C ASN A 34 0.59 14.08 -10.10
N ASN A 35 0.41 13.84 -8.80
CA ASN A 35 -0.45 14.66 -7.96
C ASN A 35 0.27 15.35 -6.80
N ILE A 36 1.38 14.76 -6.28
CA ILE A 36 2.05 15.23 -5.07
C ILE A 36 3.59 15.09 -5.21
N PRO A 37 4.21 15.62 -6.29
CA PRO A 37 5.62 15.31 -6.62
C PRO A 37 6.64 15.90 -5.64
N ASN A 38 6.25 16.88 -4.82
CA ASN A 38 7.19 17.70 -4.04
C ASN A 38 7.32 17.28 -2.57
N LEU A 39 6.55 16.28 -2.12
CA LEU A 39 6.63 15.82 -0.75
C LEU A 39 7.64 14.67 -0.60
N LYS A 40 8.31 14.66 0.55
CA LYS A 40 9.24 13.57 0.93
C LYS A 40 8.48 12.28 1.16
N VAL A 41 8.86 11.23 0.45
CA VAL A 41 8.23 9.91 0.56
C VAL A 41 8.97 9.05 1.57
N ILE A 42 8.25 8.55 2.56
CA ILE A 42 8.73 7.61 3.58
C ILE A 42 8.19 6.23 3.21
N ASN A 43 9.02 5.40 2.58
CA ASN A 43 8.66 4.06 2.10
C ASN A 43 9.72 3.03 2.47
N VAL A 44 9.30 1.94 3.11
CA VAL A 44 10.18 0.83 3.49
C VAL A 44 10.63 0.03 2.27
N ASP A 45 9.73 -0.16 1.28
CA ASP A 45 10.03 -0.97 0.10
C ASP A 45 11.12 -0.31 -0.75
N ASP A 46 11.11 1.01 -0.93
CA ASP A 46 12.15 1.75 -1.67
C ASP A 46 13.52 1.60 -0.98
N THR A 47 13.56 1.82 0.33
CA THR A 47 14.78 1.64 1.12
C THR A 47 15.28 0.19 1.06
N TYR A 48 14.37 -0.79 1.06
CA TYR A 48 14.73 -2.19 0.94
C TYR A 48 15.28 -2.54 -0.45
N GLU A 49 14.68 -2.02 -1.52
CA GLU A 49 15.17 -2.22 -2.89
C GLU A 49 16.58 -1.63 -3.09
N GLU A 50 16.84 -0.45 -2.50
CA GLU A 50 18.18 0.13 -2.50
C GLU A 50 19.20 -0.78 -1.79
N LEU A 51 18.85 -1.31 -0.62
CA LEU A 51 19.72 -2.22 0.13
C LEU A 51 19.95 -3.56 -0.59
N LEU A 52 18.94 -4.09 -1.29
CA LEU A 52 19.09 -5.28 -2.12
C LEU A 52 20.07 -5.04 -3.26
N LYS A 53 19.98 -3.91 -3.96
CA LYS A 53 20.94 -3.53 -5.03
C LYS A 53 22.36 -3.41 -4.50
N GLN A 54 22.56 -2.73 -3.37
CA GLN A 54 23.86 -2.59 -2.71
C GLN A 54 24.47 -3.94 -2.32
N ALA A 55 23.62 -4.93 -2.00
CA ALA A 55 24.04 -6.29 -1.65
C ALA A 55 24.20 -7.24 -2.87
N GLY A 56 23.97 -6.75 -4.10
CA GLY A 56 24.00 -7.58 -5.33
C GLY A 56 22.83 -8.56 -5.43
N LEU A 57 21.71 -8.26 -4.77
CA LEU A 57 20.47 -9.07 -4.72
C LEU A 57 19.35 -8.43 -5.54
N ASP A 58 19.64 -7.74 -6.63
CA ASP A 58 18.70 -7.04 -7.52
C ASP A 58 17.98 -7.96 -8.53
N LYS A 59 17.87 -9.25 -8.21
CA LYS A 59 17.15 -10.25 -9.00
C LYS A 59 15.82 -10.65 -8.36
N PRO A 60 14.91 -11.35 -9.08
CA PRO A 60 13.63 -11.78 -8.53
C PRO A 60 13.81 -12.65 -7.27
N GLN A 61 13.10 -12.31 -6.18
CA GLN A 61 13.19 -13.07 -4.92
C GLN A 61 12.81 -14.55 -5.05
N SER A 62 12.02 -14.91 -6.06
CA SER A 62 11.70 -16.32 -6.39
C SER A 62 12.94 -17.14 -6.77
N THR A 63 14.04 -16.48 -7.15
CA THR A 63 15.32 -17.11 -7.53
C THR A 63 16.34 -17.11 -6.39
N PHE A 64 16.00 -16.60 -5.22
CA PHE A 64 16.92 -16.53 -4.07
C PHE A 64 17.20 -17.92 -3.50
N THR A 65 18.47 -18.19 -3.24
CA THR A 65 18.93 -19.32 -2.44
C THR A 65 18.53 -19.12 -0.96
N SER A 66 18.63 -20.17 -0.15
CA SER A 66 18.36 -20.10 1.29
C SER A 66 19.23 -19.05 2.00
N ASN A 67 20.49 -18.91 1.61
CA ASN A 67 21.39 -17.90 2.15
C ASN A 67 20.96 -16.47 1.76
N GLU A 68 20.60 -16.26 0.49
CA GLU A 68 20.11 -14.98 -0.01
C GLU A 68 18.76 -14.58 0.65
N LEU A 69 17.86 -15.56 0.91
CA LEU A 69 16.63 -15.32 1.67
C LEU A 69 16.92 -14.88 3.10
N SER A 70 17.89 -15.50 3.77
CA SER A 70 18.32 -15.08 5.11
C SER A 70 18.92 -13.68 5.10
N GLN A 71 19.77 -13.38 4.12
CA GLN A 71 20.34 -12.04 3.93
C GLN A 71 19.27 -11.00 3.63
N SER A 72 18.33 -11.29 2.75
CA SER A 72 17.24 -10.39 2.39
C SER A 72 16.34 -10.05 3.61
N SER A 73 16.11 -11.00 4.51
CA SER A 73 15.37 -10.77 5.76
C SER A 73 16.11 -9.80 6.69
N LYS A 74 17.44 -9.88 6.77
CA LYS A 74 18.25 -8.92 7.54
C LYS A 74 18.21 -7.53 6.91
N LEU A 75 18.28 -7.46 5.57
CA LEU A 75 18.17 -6.21 4.83
C LEU A 75 16.80 -5.56 5.00
N MET A 76 15.70 -6.34 5.01
CA MET A 76 14.36 -5.84 5.33
C MET A 76 14.28 -5.25 6.75
N SER A 77 14.90 -5.90 7.72
CA SER A 77 14.96 -5.38 9.11
C SER A 77 15.75 -4.08 9.19
N ARG A 78 16.84 -3.98 8.42
CA ARG A 78 17.63 -2.75 8.29
C ARG A 78 16.83 -1.64 7.58
N ALA A 79 16.15 -1.96 6.49
CA ALA A 79 15.29 -1.02 5.77
C ALA A 79 14.23 -0.38 6.68
N ARG A 80 13.59 -1.19 7.53
CA ARG A 80 12.62 -0.68 8.52
C ARG A 80 13.23 0.30 9.49
N LYS A 81 14.45 0.01 10.02
CA LYS A 81 15.16 0.91 10.93
C LYS A 81 15.53 2.23 10.24
N GLU A 82 16.10 2.15 9.04
CA GLU A 82 16.47 3.34 8.27
C GLU A 82 15.26 4.20 7.88
N THR A 83 14.16 3.55 7.48
CA THR A 83 12.90 4.27 7.17
C THR A 83 12.31 4.92 8.43
N THR A 84 12.42 4.28 9.60
CA THR A 84 12.00 4.88 10.86
C THR A 84 12.85 6.11 11.20
N ALA A 85 14.16 6.04 11.00
CA ALA A 85 15.05 7.17 11.20
C ALA A 85 14.78 8.33 10.21
N LYS A 86 14.49 8.01 8.93
CA LYS A 86 14.07 9.01 7.93
C LYS A 86 12.78 9.74 8.35
N LEU A 87 11.80 8.98 8.89
CA LEU A 87 10.57 9.56 9.41
C LEU A 87 10.83 10.47 10.60
N GLN A 88 11.65 10.03 11.55
CA GLN A 88 11.99 10.80 12.73
C GLN A 88 12.71 12.09 12.38
N SER A 89 13.70 12.07 11.48
CA SER A 89 14.36 13.27 10.97
C SER A 89 13.37 14.26 10.35
N ALA A 90 12.45 13.76 9.50
CA ALA A 90 11.43 14.60 8.89
C ALA A 90 10.48 15.25 9.93
N GLN A 91 10.16 14.52 11.00
CA GLN A 91 9.36 15.04 12.12
C GLN A 91 10.10 16.14 12.90
N GLU A 92 11.40 15.93 13.19
CA GLU A 92 12.25 16.92 13.87
C GLU A 92 12.42 18.21 13.05
N GLU A 93 12.41 18.08 11.72
CA GLU A 93 12.53 19.20 10.77
C GLU A 93 11.17 19.86 10.44
N GLY A 94 10.05 19.30 10.91
CA GLY A 94 8.70 19.78 10.61
C GLY A 94 8.34 19.66 9.12
N GLU A 95 8.91 18.68 8.40
CA GLU A 95 8.65 18.48 6.97
C GLU A 95 7.31 17.85 6.72
N SER A 96 6.61 18.31 5.67
CA SER A 96 5.43 17.59 5.16
C SER A 96 5.85 16.32 4.41
N ILE A 97 5.15 15.21 4.66
CA ILE A 97 5.59 13.88 4.25
C ILE A 97 4.46 13.04 3.64
N ILE A 98 4.86 12.07 2.83
CA ILE A 98 4.01 10.95 2.40
C ILE A 98 4.51 9.68 3.10
N ILE A 99 3.62 8.97 3.79
CA ILE A 99 3.88 7.66 4.37
C ILE A 99 3.27 6.62 3.44
N ASP A 100 4.09 6.03 2.58
CA ASP A 100 3.63 5.01 1.63
C ASP A 100 3.66 3.62 2.26
N GLY A 101 2.54 2.92 2.13
CA GLY A 101 2.36 1.58 2.63
C GLY A 101 1.28 0.81 1.89
N THR A 102 1.05 -0.43 2.29
CA THR A 102 0.00 -1.24 1.67
C THR A 102 -1.40 -0.95 2.24
N GLY A 103 -1.49 -0.55 3.50
CA GLY A 103 -2.79 -0.40 4.18
C GLY A 103 -3.43 -1.72 4.63
N GLY A 104 -2.68 -2.81 4.65
CA GLY A 104 -3.20 -4.14 5.03
C GLY A 104 -3.49 -4.32 6.52
N ALA A 105 -3.17 -3.34 7.37
CA ALA A 105 -3.49 -3.34 8.79
C ALA A 105 -3.83 -1.91 9.26
N SER A 106 -5.00 -1.72 9.85
CA SER A 106 -5.49 -0.41 10.29
C SER A 106 -4.87 0.08 11.59
N ASN A 107 -4.65 -0.80 12.58
CA ASN A 107 -4.12 -0.42 13.89
C ASN A 107 -2.74 0.28 13.85
N PRO A 108 -1.72 -0.22 13.10
CA PRO A 108 -0.45 0.49 12.98
C PRO A 108 -0.58 1.87 12.33
N ILE A 109 -1.52 2.04 11.40
CA ILE A 109 -1.81 3.32 10.75
C ILE A 109 -2.44 4.27 11.75
N LEU A 110 -3.46 3.83 12.50
CA LEU A 110 -4.08 4.63 13.56
C LEU A 110 -3.05 5.12 14.57
N LYS A 111 -2.20 4.21 15.08
CA LYS A 111 -1.15 4.58 16.03
C LYS A 111 -0.21 5.65 15.47
N LYS A 112 0.21 5.49 14.21
CA LYS A 112 1.11 6.46 13.56
C LYS A 112 0.40 7.79 13.29
N LYS A 113 -0.88 7.76 12.88
CA LYS A 113 -1.72 8.95 12.73
C LYS A 113 -1.76 9.73 14.04
N THR A 114 -2.17 9.10 15.15
CA THR A 114 -2.23 9.75 16.47
C THR A 114 -0.88 10.35 16.87
N GLN A 115 0.23 9.61 16.71
CA GLN A 115 1.57 10.11 17.00
C GLN A 115 1.94 11.36 16.21
N LEU A 116 1.56 11.43 14.93
CA LEU A 116 1.82 12.60 14.09
C LEU A 116 0.92 13.78 14.47
N GLU A 117 -0.33 13.54 14.78
CA GLU A 117 -1.26 14.58 15.25
C GLU A 117 -0.83 15.16 16.60
N ASP A 118 -0.32 14.32 17.51
CA ASP A 118 0.28 14.77 18.78
C ASP A 118 1.53 15.67 18.57
N LEU A 119 2.21 15.52 17.41
CA LEU A 119 3.32 16.36 16.98
C LEU A 119 2.88 17.59 16.16
N GLY A 120 1.58 17.84 16.02
CA GLY A 120 1.03 18.97 15.32
C GLY A 120 0.88 18.81 13.80
N TYR A 121 0.97 17.57 13.27
CA TYR A 121 0.68 17.31 11.88
C TYR A 121 -0.81 17.28 11.60
N ASP A 122 -1.23 17.85 10.48
CA ASP A 122 -2.51 17.48 9.88
C ASP A 122 -2.33 16.16 9.11
N THR A 123 -3.34 15.30 9.16
CA THR A 123 -3.27 13.97 8.55
C THR A 123 -4.35 13.75 7.50
N MET A 124 -3.97 13.08 6.40
CA MET A 124 -4.88 12.67 5.32
C MET A 124 -4.57 11.22 4.92
N MET A 125 -5.58 10.49 4.47
CA MET A 125 -5.42 9.18 3.85
C MET A 125 -5.85 9.24 2.38
N ILE A 126 -4.98 8.79 1.49
CA ILE A 126 -5.31 8.52 0.10
C ILE A 126 -5.16 7.02 -0.12
N MET A 127 -6.27 6.35 -0.38
CA MET A 127 -6.28 4.94 -0.69
C MET A 127 -6.54 4.72 -2.18
N ILE A 128 -5.65 3.96 -2.82
CA ILE A 128 -5.72 3.68 -4.25
C ILE A 128 -6.22 2.25 -4.45
N TYR A 129 -7.44 2.17 -4.93
CA TYR A 129 -8.11 0.93 -5.29
C TYR A 129 -7.79 0.55 -6.74
N VAL A 130 -7.64 -0.74 -6.98
CA VAL A 130 -7.72 -1.40 -8.29
C VAL A 130 -8.39 -2.75 -8.09
N SER A 131 -9.02 -3.29 -9.12
CA SER A 131 -9.55 -4.65 -9.09
C SER A 131 -8.43 -5.70 -8.92
N PRO A 132 -8.72 -6.89 -8.38
CA PRO A 132 -7.69 -7.91 -8.12
C PRO A 132 -6.99 -8.37 -9.42
N LEU A 133 -7.71 -8.46 -10.53
CA LEU A 133 -7.14 -8.85 -11.82
C LEU A 133 -6.17 -7.80 -12.35
N VAL A 134 -6.51 -6.51 -12.26
CA VAL A 134 -5.61 -5.41 -12.63
C VAL A 134 -4.35 -5.42 -11.75
N SER A 135 -4.51 -5.67 -10.44
CA SER A 135 -3.38 -5.80 -9.50
C SER A 135 -2.43 -6.93 -9.92
N LEU A 136 -2.96 -8.11 -10.24
CA LEU A 136 -2.21 -9.28 -10.69
C LEU A 136 -1.49 -9.03 -12.02
N GLU A 137 -2.17 -8.47 -13.02
CA GLU A 137 -1.58 -8.19 -14.33
C GLU A 137 -0.46 -7.16 -14.25
N ARG A 138 -0.65 -6.07 -13.50
CA ARG A 138 0.40 -5.06 -13.30
C ARG A 138 1.62 -5.62 -12.57
N ASN A 139 1.40 -6.51 -11.58
CA ASN A 139 2.49 -7.20 -10.89
C ASN A 139 3.25 -8.14 -11.85
N ARG A 140 2.53 -8.89 -12.70
CA ARG A 140 3.13 -9.76 -13.71
C ARG A 140 3.97 -8.97 -14.73
N SER A 141 3.42 -7.87 -15.23
CA SER A 141 4.09 -6.98 -16.19
C SER A 141 5.36 -6.38 -15.60
N ARG A 142 5.32 -5.96 -14.31
CA ARG A 142 6.52 -5.48 -13.60
C ARG A 142 7.60 -6.56 -13.53
N GLY A 143 7.23 -7.81 -13.21
CA GLY A 143 8.16 -8.93 -13.16
C GLY A 143 8.83 -9.21 -14.53
N LYS A 144 8.06 -9.16 -15.62
CA LYS A 144 8.59 -9.31 -16.99
C LYS A 144 9.55 -8.18 -17.37
N ALA A 145 9.36 -6.99 -16.85
CA ALA A 145 10.24 -5.84 -17.06
C ALA A 145 11.49 -5.84 -16.15
N GLY A 146 11.75 -6.94 -15.43
CA GLY A 146 12.91 -7.08 -14.53
C GLY A 146 12.74 -6.44 -13.15
N GLY A 147 11.55 -5.88 -12.83
CA GLY A 147 11.25 -5.32 -11.53
C GLY A 147 10.81 -6.38 -10.51
N ARG A 148 10.72 -5.97 -9.24
CA ARG A 148 10.23 -6.83 -8.16
C ARG A 148 8.78 -7.24 -8.40
N SER A 149 8.53 -8.54 -8.47
CA SER A 149 7.19 -9.11 -8.51
C SER A 149 6.93 -9.99 -7.28
N LEU A 150 5.68 -9.99 -6.83
CA LEU A 150 5.22 -10.80 -5.72
C LEU A 150 4.49 -12.05 -6.25
N ARG A 151 4.43 -13.10 -5.42
CA ARG A 151 3.62 -14.28 -5.73
C ARG A 151 2.14 -13.89 -5.83
N PRO A 152 1.38 -14.43 -6.79
CA PRO A 152 -0.04 -14.11 -6.98
C PRO A 152 -0.88 -14.24 -5.70
N SER A 153 -0.69 -15.30 -4.92
CA SER A 153 -1.39 -15.49 -3.64
C SER A 153 -1.14 -14.37 -2.62
N ILE A 154 0.08 -13.80 -2.61
CA ILE A 154 0.40 -12.66 -1.75
C ILE A 154 -0.33 -11.41 -2.23
N ILE A 155 -0.41 -11.20 -3.56
CA ILE A 155 -1.14 -10.07 -4.14
C ILE A 155 -2.61 -10.11 -3.73
N VAL A 156 -3.27 -11.25 -3.97
CA VAL A 156 -4.70 -11.40 -3.70
C VAL A 156 -5.02 -11.25 -2.21
N ARG A 157 -4.24 -11.91 -1.32
CA ARG A 157 -4.42 -11.76 0.14
C ARG A 157 -4.15 -10.33 0.62
N THR A 158 -3.18 -9.65 0.03
CA THR A 158 -2.90 -8.26 0.37
C THR A 158 -4.02 -7.36 -0.12
N TRP A 159 -4.52 -7.60 -1.34
CA TRP A 159 -5.66 -6.89 -1.91
C TRP A 159 -6.90 -7.01 -1.01
N GLU A 160 -7.25 -8.23 -0.59
CA GLU A 160 -8.36 -8.49 0.33
C GLU A 160 -8.21 -7.72 1.65
N LYS A 161 -7.04 -7.84 2.31
CA LYS A 161 -6.78 -7.17 3.59
C LYS A 161 -6.89 -5.65 3.47
N VAL A 162 -6.38 -5.09 2.38
CA VAL A 162 -6.42 -3.65 2.14
C VAL A 162 -7.86 -3.18 1.96
N ASN A 163 -8.65 -3.89 1.16
CA ASN A 163 -10.02 -3.49 0.86
C ASN A 163 -10.96 -3.67 2.06
N LYS A 164 -10.75 -4.68 2.91
CA LYS A 164 -11.47 -4.82 4.19
C LYS A 164 -11.25 -3.67 5.17
N ASN A 165 -10.20 -2.87 4.98
CA ASN A 165 -9.90 -1.74 5.85
C ASN A 165 -10.47 -0.39 5.34
N ILE A 166 -11.18 -0.35 4.21
CA ILE A 166 -11.72 0.90 3.63
C ILE A 166 -12.57 1.66 4.65
N ASP A 167 -13.59 1.00 5.21
CA ASP A 167 -14.50 1.61 6.18
C ASP A 167 -13.76 2.09 7.44
N ALA A 168 -12.79 1.29 7.90
CA ALA A 168 -11.96 1.66 9.05
C ALA A 168 -11.14 2.92 8.77
N PHE A 169 -10.58 3.06 7.57
CA PHE A 169 -9.84 4.26 7.16
C PHE A 169 -10.76 5.46 6.94
N GLN A 170 -11.92 5.25 6.34
CA GLN A 170 -12.92 6.31 6.19
C GLN A 170 -13.36 6.86 7.55
N ASN A 171 -13.65 5.99 8.51
CA ASN A 171 -14.00 6.40 9.87
C ASN A 171 -12.83 7.09 10.60
N MET A 172 -11.59 6.67 10.32
CA MET A 172 -10.38 7.18 10.99
C MET A 172 -9.97 8.56 10.49
N PHE A 173 -10.13 8.85 9.20
CA PHE A 173 -9.69 10.08 8.56
C PHE A 173 -10.85 11.03 8.19
N GLY A 174 -12.10 10.57 8.24
CA GLY A 174 -13.29 11.40 7.97
C GLY A 174 -13.20 12.10 6.62
N ASP A 175 -13.38 13.43 6.62
CA ASP A 175 -13.33 14.26 5.41
C ASP A 175 -11.95 14.26 4.73
N ASN A 176 -10.90 13.91 5.47
CA ASN A 176 -9.53 13.77 4.96
C ASN A 176 -9.26 12.36 4.40
N PHE A 177 -10.29 11.56 4.11
CA PHE A 177 -10.18 10.30 3.39
C PHE A 177 -10.50 10.48 1.91
N ILE A 178 -9.63 9.97 1.05
CA ILE A 178 -9.82 9.93 -0.41
C ILE A 178 -9.68 8.48 -0.88
N LEU A 179 -10.70 7.95 -1.54
CA LEU A 179 -10.67 6.64 -2.19
C LEU A 179 -10.64 6.81 -3.71
N VAL A 180 -9.50 6.50 -4.29
CA VAL A 180 -9.24 6.63 -5.73
C VAL A 180 -9.48 5.31 -6.43
N ASN A 181 -10.37 5.26 -7.42
CA ASN A 181 -10.42 4.14 -8.35
C ASN A 181 -9.35 4.34 -9.44
N ASN A 182 -8.37 3.44 -9.51
CA ASN A 182 -7.29 3.46 -10.49
C ASN A 182 -7.32 2.26 -11.45
N ASP A 183 -8.49 1.64 -11.62
CA ASP A 183 -8.70 0.69 -12.70
C ASP A 183 -8.60 1.43 -14.05
N PRO A 184 -8.00 0.80 -15.08
CA PRO A 184 -8.06 1.33 -16.43
C PRO A 184 -9.51 1.45 -16.92
N GLU A 185 -9.76 2.44 -17.77
CA GLU A 185 -11.05 2.55 -18.44
C GLU A 185 -11.33 1.28 -19.27
N GLY A 186 -12.49 0.67 -19.08
CA GLY A 186 -12.86 -0.60 -19.74
C GLY A 186 -12.20 -1.85 -19.14
N ALA A 187 -11.51 -1.75 -18.00
CA ALA A 187 -11.01 -2.94 -17.32
C ALA A 187 -12.15 -3.88 -16.97
N ASP A 188 -11.94 -5.17 -17.22
CA ASP A 188 -12.85 -6.20 -16.76
C ASP A 188 -12.85 -6.21 -15.22
N LYS A 189 -13.96 -5.78 -14.64
CA LYS A 189 -14.20 -5.76 -13.19
C LYS A 189 -14.85 -7.03 -12.71
N THR A 190 -15.19 -7.94 -13.63
CA THR A 190 -15.81 -9.21 -13.28
C THR A 190 -14.77 -10.11 -12.59
N TYR A 191 -15.26 -10.80 -11.56
CA TYR A 191 -14.48 -11.84 -10.89
C TYR A 191 -14.39 -13.05 -11.83
N ASN A 192 -13.18 -13.31 -12.35
CA ASN A 192 -12.92 -14.52 -13.13
C ASN A 192 -12.31 -15.59 -12.21
N GLU A 193 -13.18 -16.46 -11.68
CA GLU A 193 -12.80 -17.58 -10.81
C GLU A 193 -11.65 -18.42 -11.42
N LYS A 194 -11.75 -18.70 -12.72
CA LYS A 194 -10.79 -19.57 -13.41
C LYS A 194 -9.40 -18.93 -13.53
N GLU A 195 -9.32 -17.62 -13.74
CA GLU A 195 -8.01 -16.93 -13.75
C GLU A 195 -7.39 -16.85 -12.37
N ILE A 196 -8.19 -16.55 -11.35
CA ILE A 196 -7.69 -16.53 -9.97
C ILE A 196 -7.28 -17.95 -9.55
N GLN A 197 -8.06 -18.97 -9.88
CA GLN A 197 -7.71 -20.37 -9.65
C GLN A 197 -6.37 -20.73 -10.31
N ASN A 198 -6.18 -20.40 -11.58
CA ASN A 198 -4.93 -20.65 -12.27
C ASN A 198 -3.70 -20.00 -11.58
N TYR A 199 -3.86 -18.83 -10.96
CA TYR A 199 -2.80 -18.21 -10.18
C TYR A 199 -2.48 -18.98 -8.89
N PHE A 200 -3.50 -19.56 -8.24
CA PHE A 200 -3.29 -20.40 -7.05
C PHE A 200 -2.63 -21.72 -7.41
N ASP A 201 -3.05 -22.37 -8.48
CA ASP A 201 -2.53 -23.66 -8.95
C ASP A 201 -1.04 -23.58 -9.32
N GLN A 202 -0.60 -22.50 -9.94
CA GLN A 202 0.82 -22.27 -10.22
C GLN A 202 1.69 -22.16 -8.97
N VAL A 203 1.13 -21.80 -7.83
CA VAL A 203 1.85 -21.69 -6.55
C VAL A 203 1.92 -23.06 -5.86
N THR A 204 0.92 -23.91 -6.04
CA THR A 204 0.88 -25.26 -5.43
C THR A 204 1.72 -26.29 -6.18
N ALA A 205 1.91 -26.11 -7.49
CA ALA A 205 2.69 -27.03 -8.33
C ALA A 205 4.20 -27.09 -8.03
N ALA A 206 4.72 -26.16 -7.22
CA ALA A 206 6.16 -26.02 -6.97
C ALA A 206 6.69 -26.81 -5.75
N ARG A 207 5.86 -27.53 -5.01
CA ARG A 207 6.24 -28.27 -3.80
C ARG A 207 5.29 -29.46 -3.58
N GLU A 208 5.82 -30.62 -3.19
CA GLU A 208 5.00 -31.70 -2.66
C GLU A 208 4.41 -31.29 -1.29
N TYR A 209 3.10 -31.41 -1.15
CA TYR A 209 2.33 -31.15 0.07
C TYR A 209 1.70 -32.44 0.57
N SER A 210 1.53 -32.59 1.88
CA SER A 210 0.72 -33.66 2.46
C SER A 210 -0.78 -33.41 2.17
N ASP A 211 -1.57 -34.49 2.21
CA ASP A 211 -3.02 -34.38 1.99
C ASP A 211 -3.70 -33.39 2.97
N GLU A 212 -3.22 -33.33 4.23
CA GLU A 212 -3.71 -32.37 5.23
C GLU A 212 -3.36 -30.91 4.85
N GLU A 213 -2.13 -30.69 4.34
CA GLU A 213 -1.72 -29.36 3.87
C GLU A 213 -2.50 -28.94 2.63
N ILE A 214 -2.83 -29.88 1.75
CA ILE A 214 -3.67 -29.65 0.56
C ILE A 214 -5.07 -29.25 0.97
N ALA A 215 -5.74 -30.05 1.83
CA ALA A 215 -7.09 -29.76 2.32
C ALA A 215 -7.20 -28.41 3.04
N LYS A 216 -6.18 -28.07 3.84
CA LYS A 216 -6.12 -26.77 4.51
C LYS A 216 -6.00 -25.61 3.50
N LYS A 217 -5.17 -25.77 2.46
CA LYS A 217 -5.01 -24.75 1.42
C LYS A 217 -6.27 -24.57 0.58
N GLU A 218 -6.94 -25.64 0.24
CA GLU A 218 -8.22 -25.59 -0.48
C GLU A 218 -9.30 -24.86 0.33
N SER A 219 -9.37 -25.10 1.66
CA SER A 219 -10.27 -24.38 2.55
C SER A 219 -9.94 -22.89 2.61
N GLU A 220 -8.67 -22.53 2.83
CA GLU A 220 -8.20 -21.14 2.85
C GLU A 220 -8.46 -20.43 1.51
N GLN A 221 -8.35 -21.15 0.40
CA GLN A 221 -8.61 -20.63 -0.93
C GLN A 221 -10.10 -20.33 -1.13
N LYS A 222 -11.00 -21.24 -0.76
CA LYS A 222 -12.46 -21.05 -0.86
C LYS A 222 -12.93 -19.88 0.00
N GLU A 223 -12.39 -19.72 1.20
CA GLU A 223 -12.68 -18.57 2.06
C GLU A 223 -12.24 -17.26 1.40
N LEU A 224 -11.03 -17.24 0.83
CA LEU A 224 -10.48 -16.07 0.14
C LEU A 224 -11.31 -15.71 -1.10
N GLU A 225 -11.71 -16.70 -1.91
CA GLU A 225 -12.58 -16.50 -3.07
C GLU A 225 -13.94 -15.92 -2.69
N SER A 226 -14.57 -16.48 -1.64
CA SER A 226 -15.84 -15.97 -1.11
C SER A 226 -15.71 -14.51 -0.64
N SER A 227 -14.64 -14.19 0.07
CA SER A 227 -14.36 -12.84 0.55
C SER A 227 -14.14 -11.85 -0.61
N ILE A 228 -13.41 -12.26 -1.65
CA ILE A 228 -13.21 -11.44 -2.85
C ILE A 228 -14.53 -11.18 -3.58
N LYS A 229 -15.37 -12.22 -3.75
CA LYS A 229 -16.69 -12.07 -4.37
C LYS A 229 -17.55 -11.05 -3.63
N GLN A 230 -17.58 -11.14 -2.30
CA GLN A 230 -18.32 -10.19 -1.48
C GLN A 230 -17.77 -8.76 -1.65
N LEU A 231 -16.45 -8.57 -1.59
CA LEU A 231 -15.83 -7.26 -1.77
C LEU A 231 -16.05 -6.65 -3.17
N LEU A 232 -16.23 -7.49 -4.19
CA LEU A 232 -16.52 -7.04 -5.55
C LEU A 232 -18.01 -6.75 -5.77
N SER A 233 -18.91 -7.42 -5.03
CA SER A 233 -20.35 -7.13 -5.08
C SER A 233 -20.71 -5.81 -4.41
N ASP A 234 -20.00 -5.46 -3.35
CA ASP A 234 -20.24 -4.30 -2.52
C ASP A 234 -19.11 -3.27 -2.68
N LEU A 235 -18.89 -2.80 -3.93
CA LEU A 235 -17.88 -1.80 -4.22
C LEU A 235 -18.14 -0.51 -3.43
N PRO A 236 -17.12 0.05 -2.77
CA PRO A 236 -17.26 1.27 -2.02
C PRO A 236 -17.51 2.47 -2.94
N GLU A 237 -18.06 3.54 -2.39
CA GLU A 237 -18.20 4.80 -3.09
C GLU A 237 -16.82 5.46 -3.27
N PHE A 238 -16.42 5.67 -4.52
CA PHE A 238 -15.15 6.29 -4.85
C PHE A 238 -15.25 7.82 -4.83
N THR A 239 -14.17 8.47 -4.42
CA THR A 239 -14.06 9.92 -4.55
C THR A 239 -14.08 10.29 -6.04
N PRO A 240 -14.99 11.19 -6.49
CA PRO A 240 -15.07 11.62 -7.88
C PRO A 240 -13.73 12.18 -8.37
N GLN A 241 -13.29 11.78 -9.57
CA GLN A 241 -12.02 12.21 -10.17
C GLN A 241 -11.84 13.73 -10.16
N SER A 242 -12.92 14.46 -10.44
CA SER A 242 -12.95 15.94 -10.42
C SER A 242 -12.64 16.55 -9.05
N GLN A 243 -12.86 15.82 -7.96
CA GLN A 243 -12.65 16.29 -6.59
C GLN A 243 -11.29 15.91 -6.00
N ILE A 244 -10.63 14.87 -6.53
CA ILE A 244 -9.38 14.34 -5.97
C ILE A 244 -8.32 15.44 -5.86
N LYS A 245 -8.03 16.11 -6.98
CA LYS A 245 -7.00 17.16 -7.02
C LYS A 245 -7.35 18.35 -6.15
N SER A 246 -8.62 18.75 -6.10
CA SER A 246 -9.10 19.84 -5.26
C SER A 246 -8.96 19.52 -3.77
N LYS A 247 -9.34 18.31 -3.34
CA LYS A 247 -9.18 17.87 -1.95
C LYS A 247 -7.71 17.81 -1.52
N ILE A 248 -6.82 17.29 -2.37
CA ILE A 248 -5.37 17.24 -2.07
C ILE A 248 -4.81 18.66 -1.93
N ASN A 249 -5.09 19.53 -2.89
CA ASN A 249 -4.59 20.91 -2.85
C ASN A 249 -5.15 21.68 -1.65
N GLY A 250 -6.44 21.51 -1.32
CA GLY A 250 -7.05 22.13 -0.17
C GLY A 250 -6.47 21.66 1.17
N PHE A 251 -6.00 20.43 1.23
CA PHE A 251 -5.32 19.88 2.42
C PHE A 251 -3.87 20.41 2.55
N LEU A 252 -3.15 20.58 1.44
CA LEU A 252 -1.75 21.00 1.44
C LEU A 252 -1.55 22.50 1.65
N ASN A 253 -2.59 23.32 1.39
CA ASN A 253 -2.59 24.76 1.61
C ASN A 253 -3.20 25.12 2.95
#